data_43e86b7780b47547bd310798a9038889
#
_entry.id   43e86b7780b47547bd310798a9038889
#
_cell.length_a   1.000
_cell.length_b   1.000
_cell.length_c   1.000
_cell.angle_alpha   90.00
_cell.angle_beta   90.00
_cell.angle_gamma   90.00
#
_symmetry.space_group_name_H-M   'P 1'
#
loop_
_entity.id
_entity.type
_entity.pdbx_description
1 polymer ?
#
loop_
_entity_poly.entity_id
_entity_poly.type
_entity_poly.pdbx_seq_one_letter_code
_entity_poly.pdbx_strand_id
1 'polypeptide(L)' 'IECLANLDKVPASGATIVIGAPKHRGGSGGPARIFALI' A
#
# COMPACT_ATOMS: atom_id res chain seq x y z
N ILE A 1 -0.26 3.28 -6.28
CA ILE A 1 0.40 2.16 -5.57
C ILE A 1 0.70 1.08 -6.59
N GLU A 2 1.91 0.58 -6.58
CA GLU A 2 2.32 -0.42 -7.54
C GLU A 2 3.35 -1.37 -6.95
N CYS A 3 3.62 -2.45 -7.66
CA CYS A 3 4.63 -3.45 -7.29
C CYS A 3 4.38 -4.09 -5.92
N LEU A 4 3.13 -4.33 -5.60
CA LEU A 4 2.76 -5.00 -4.36
C LEU A 4 2.98 -6.51 -4.47
N ALA A 5 3.30 -7.13 -3.33
CA ALA A 5 3.40 -8.57 -3.21
C ALA A 5 2.21 -9.12 -2.42
N ASN A 6 2.00 -10.43 -2.49
CA ASN A 6 1.00 -11.15 -1.70
C ASN A 6 -0.45 -10.75 -1.96
N LEU A 7 -0.73 -10.21 -3.14
CA LEU A 7 -2.10 -9.82 -3.49
C LEU A 7 -3.05 -11.03 -3.54
N ASP A 8 -2.51 -12.22 -3.78
CA ASP A 8 -3.28 -13.47 -3.78
C ASP A 8 -3.83 -13.85 -2.41
N LYS A 9 -3.31 -13.21 -1.35
CA LYS A 9 -3.70 -13.51 0.03
C LYS A 9 -4.77 -12.59 0.58
N VAL A 10 -5.21 -11.61 -0.20
CA VAL A 10 -6.27 -10.68 0.20
C VAL A 10 -7.49 -10.88 -0.68
N PRO A 11 -8.70 -10.66 -0.12
CA PRO A 11 -9.91 -10.80 -0.92
C PRO A 11 -9.99 -9.69 -1.98
N ALA A 12 -10.78 -9.95 -3.02
CA ALA A 12 -10.96 -9.00 -4.11
C ALA A 12 -11.61 -7.69 -3.66
N SER A 13 -12.33 -7.71 -2.54
CA SER A 13 -12.99 -6.53 -2.00
C SER A 13 -13.16 -6.68 -0.49
N GLY A 14 -13.44 -5.59 0.20
CA GLY A 14 -13.76 -5.60 1.63
C GLY A 14 -12.56 -5.44 2.57
N ALA A 15 -11.34 -5.43 2.06
CA ALA A 15 -10.17 -5.19 2.90
C ALA A 15 -9.93 -3.70 3.11
N THR A 16 -9.37 -3.36 4.25
CA THR A 16 -8.91 -1.99 4.53
C THR A 16 -7.41 -1.92 4.32
N ILE A 17 -6.95 -0.93 3.57
CA ILE A 17 -5.53 -0.75 3.31
C ILE A 17 -4.98 0.36 4.20
N VAL A 18 -3.82 0.10 4.81
CA VAL A 18 -3.06 1.11 5.53
C VAL A 18 -1.77 1.36 4.75
N ILE A 19 -1.56 2.61 4.35
CA ILE A 19 -0.43 2.99 3.50
C ILE A 19 0.49 3.92 4.27
N GLY A 20 1.74 3.49 4.48
CA GLY A 20 2.77 4.30 5.10
C GLY A 20 3.82 4.70 4.08
N ALA A 21 4.09 5.99 3.98
CA ALA A 21 5.06 6.51 3.02
C ALA A 21 5.84 7.67 3.62
N PRO A 22 7.06 7.96 3.10
CA PRO A 22 7.78 9.14 3.54
C PRO A 22 7.04 10.41 3.18
N LYS A 23 7.13 11.40 4.06
CA LYS A 23 6.49 12.69 3.86
C LYS A 23 7.53 13.71 3.42
N HIS A 24 7.79 13.80 2.12
CA HIS A 24 8.76 14.75 1.61
C HIS A 24 8.12 15.79 0.70
N ARG A 25 8.70 17.00 0.74
CA ARG A 25 8.18 18.14 0.00
C ARG A 25 8.48 17.98 -1.50
N GLY A 26 7.47 18.21 -2.33
CA GLY A 26 7.64 18.23 -3.77
C GLY A 26 7.97 16.90 -4.42
N GLY A 27 7.90 15.81 -3.69
CA GLY A 27 8.16 14.49 -4.24
C GLY A 27 7.00 13.99 -5.07
N SER A 28 7.32 13.30 -6.18
CA SER A 28 6.33 12.70 -7.06
C SER A 28 6.04 11.24 -6.73
N GLY A 29 6.85 10.62 -5.87
CA GLY A 29 6.67 9.24 -5.46
C GLY A 29 7.73 8.83 -4.47
N GLY A 30 7.62 7.61 -3.95
CA GLY A 30 8.58 7.08 -3.00
C GLY A 30 8.22 5.68 -2.55
N PRO A 31 9.10 5.05 -1.77
CA PRO A 31 8.79 3.73 -1.23
C PRO A 31 7.63 3.80 -0.23
N ALA A 32 6.89 2.72 -0.13
CA ALA A 32 5.77 2.64 0.79
C ALA A 32 5.67 1.24 1.40
N ARG A 33 5.13 1.18 2.60
CA ARG A 33 4.76 -0.08 3.25
C ARG A 33 3.25 -0.16 3.30
N ILE A 34 2.70 -1.22 2.73
CA ILE A 34 1.26 -1.40 2.63
C ILE A 34 0.84 -2.58 3.50
N PHE A 35 -0.18 -2.38 4.32
CA PHE A 35 -0.81 -3.44 5.10
C PHE A 35 -2.27 -3.55 4.69
N ALA A 36 -2.77 -4.77 4.62
CA ALA A 36 -4.19 -5.02 4.42
C ALA A 36 -4.77 -5.62 5.70
N LEU A 37 -5.85 -5.03 6.18
CA LEU A 37 -6.61 -5.53 7.32
C LEU A 37 -7.80 -6.30 6.76
N ILE A 38 -7.81 -7.59 6.97
CA ILE A 38 -8.83 -8.48 6.46
C ILE A 38 -9.58 -9.18 7.59
#